data_fad1a45af36595ddebb5678767eb6f95
#
_entry.id   fad1a45af36595ddebb5678767eb6f95
#
_cell.length_a   1.000
_cell.length_b   1.000
_cell.length_c   1.000
_cell.angle_alpha   90.00
_cell.angle_beta   90.00
_cell.angle_gamma   90.00
#
_symmetry.space_group_name_H-M   'P 1'
#
loop_
_entity.id
_entity.type
_entity.pdbx_description
1 polymer ?
#
loop_
_entity_poly.entity_id
_entity_poly.type
_entity_poly.pdbx_seq_one_letter_code
_entity_poly.pdbx_strand_id
1 'polypeptide(L)'
;MPEIDNETIKKEVMDLHNAVFEKYGYEMKYIRPPKGEFSERTLDYTNSLGYRTVMWSVAYDDWDEKKQGRESYGKTKIIENVHNGAVILLHSNSKDNCNILNDVIKEVKNMGYEFKSLDDFQNN
;
A
#
# COMPACT_ATOMS: atom_id res chain seq x y z
N MET A 1 -4.87 -6.83 12.75
CA MET A 1 -3.61 -7.58 12.95
C MET A 1 -3.07 -7.57 14.38
N PRO A 2 -3.02 -6.48 15.12
CA PRO A 2 -2.48 -6.51 16.49
C PRO A 2 -3.30 -7.35 17.48
N GLU A 3 -4.55 -7.63 17.16
CA GLU A 3 -5.48 -8.41 18.02
C GLU A 3 -5.40 -9.91 17.83
N ILE A 4 -4.73 -10.40 16.81
CA ILE A 4 -4.55 -11.82 16.53
C ILE A 4 -3.16 -12.31 16.98
N ASP A 5 -3.05 -13.60 17.26
CA ASP A 5 -1.81 -14.19 17.71
C ASP A 5 -0.79 -14.38 16.56
N ASN A 6 0.43 -14.69 16.93
CA ASN A 6 1.52 -14.84 15.96
C ASN A 6 1.29 -16.03 15.01
N GLU A 7 0.70 -17.11 15.47
CA GLU A 7 0.44 -18.26 14.60
C GLU A 7 -0.61 -17.93 13.54
N THR A 8 -1.63 -17.17 13.90
CA THR A 8 -2.63 -16.68 12.93
C THR A 8 -2.01 -15.71 11.95
N ILE A 9 -1.17 -14.77 12.40
CA ILE A 9 -0.42 -13.86 11.52
C ILE A 9 0.43 -14.64 10.53
N LYS A 10 1.19 -15.62 11.03
CA LYS A 10 2.04 -16.46 10.18
C LYS A 10 1.23 -17.18 9.11
N LYS A 11 0.11 -17.75 9.51
CA LYS A 11 -0.76 -18.47 8.59
C LYS A 11 -1.28 -17.54 7.49
N GLU A 12 -1.83 -16.40 7.84
CA GLU A 12 -2.36 -15.44 6.86
C GLU A 12 -1.29 -14.95 5.89
N VAL A 13 -0.12 -14.58 6.41
CA VAL A 13 0.98 -14.07 5.60
C VAL A 13 1.55 -15.16 4.70
N MET A 14 1.82 -16.34 5.24
CA MET A 14 2.49 -17.40 4.49
C MET A 14 1.57 -18.14 3.52
N ASP A 15 0.28 -18.26 3.82
CA ASP A 15 -0.68 -18.82 2.86
C ASP A 15 -0.71 -17.98 1.57
N LEU A 16 -0.75 -16.66 1.70
CA LEU A 16 -0.70 -15.77 0.54
C LEU A 16 0.67 -15.78 -0.13
N HIS A 17 1.75 -15.76 0.65
CA HIS A 17 3.11 -15.85 0.13
C HIS A 17 3.30 -17.08 -0.76
N ASN A 18 2.89 -18.24 -0.24
CA ASN A 18 3.03 -19.50 -0.96
C ASN A 18 2.17 -19.55 -2.22
N ALA A 19 0.92 -19.05 -2.15
CA ALA A 19 0.04 -19.01 -3.30
C ALA A 19 0.60 -18.12 -4.44
N VAL A 20 1.16 -16.97 -4.10
CA VAL A 20 1.79 -16.07 -5.08
C VAL A 20 3.07 -16.70 -5.65
N PHE A 21 3.89 -17.31 -4.80
CA PHE A 21 5.11 -17.96 -5.24
C PHE A 21 4.83 -19.14 -6.17
N GLU A 22 3.88 -20.01 -5.82
CA GLU A 22 3.51 -21.15 -6.65
C GLU A 22 2.99 -20.73 -8.02
N LYS A 23 2.21 -19.64 -8.08
CA LYS A 23 1.59 -19.19 -9.32
C LYS A 23 2.52 -18.35 -10.19
N TYR A 24 3.35 -17.51 -9.60
CA TYR A 24 4.13 -16.50 -10.33
C TYR A 24 5.64 -16.59 -10.10
N GLY A 25 6.12 -17.45 -9.21
CA GLY A 25 7.55 -17.53 -8.86
C GLY A 25 8.07 -16.28 -8.15
N TYR A 26 7.18 -15.46 -7.59
CA TYR A 26 7.54 -14.21 -6.93
C TYR A 26 7.50 -14.35 -5.41
N GLU A 27 8.60 -13.99 -4.76
CA GLU A 27 8.69 -13.93 -3.31
C GLU A 27 8.27 -12.54 -2.82
N MET A 28 7.15 -12.48 -2.10
CA MET A 28 6.66 -11.23 -1.51
C MET A 28 7.55 -10.81 -0.34
N LYS A 29 7.84 -9.53 -0.24
CA LYS A 29 8.77 -8.95 0.76
C LYS A 29 8.15 -7.83 1.59
N TYR A 30 7.02 -7.32 1.17
CA TYR A 30 6.38 -6.16 1.79
C TYR A 30 5.00 -6.50 2.29
N ILE A 31 4.67 -5.95 3.44
CA ILE A 31 3.34 -6.07 4.03
C ILE A 31 2.81 -4.69 4.40
N ARG A 32 1.58 -4.45 4.06
CA ARG A 32 0.82 -3.29 4.52
C ARG A 32 -0.14 -3.78 5.61
N PRO A 33 -0.04 -3.29 6.84
CA PRO A 33 -0.96 -3.71 7.90
C PRO A 33 -2.41 -3.37 7.51
N PRO A 34 -3.34 -4.32 7.66
CA PRO A 34 -4.76 -4.03 7.45
C PRO A 34 -5.19 -2.84 8.30
N LYS A 35 -5.93 -1.90 7.70
CA LYS A 35 -6.38 -0.65 8.34
C LYS A 35 -5.26 0.25 8.89
N GLY A 36 -3.99 -0.07 8.62
CA GLY A 36 -2.86 0.62 9.22
C GLY A 36 -2.65 0.30 10.70
N GLU A 37 -3.29 -0.73 11.22
CA GLU A 37 -3.20 -1.13 12.62
C GLU A 37 -2.00 -2.04 12.86
N PHE A 38 -1.15 -1.67 13.79
CA PHE A 38 0.05 -2.44 14.14
C PHE A 38 0.38 -2.30 15.63
N SER A 39 1.24 -3.17 16.09
CA SER A 39 1.86 -3.10 17.41
C SER A 39 3.34 -3.46 17.26
N GLU A 40 4.13 -3.14 18.26
CA GLU A 40 5.56 -3.53 18.30
C GLU A 40 5.70 -5.03 18.04
N ARG A 41 4.90 -5.84 18.72
CA ARG A 41 4.88 -7.29 18.51
C ARG A 41 4.61 -7.69 17.05
N THR A 42 3.62 -7.08 16.40
CA THR A 42 3.27 -7.46 15.02
C THR A 42 4.33 -7.01 14.02
N LEU A 43 4.97 -5.86 14.25
CA LEU A 43 6.09 -5.39 13.43
C LEU A 43 7.29 -6.34 13.55
N ASP A 44 7.68 -6.67 14.77
CA ASP A 44 8.80 -7.57 15.02
C ASP A 44 8.54 -8.96 14.44
N TYR A 45 7.32 -9.46 14.62
CA TYR A 45 6.99 -10.79 14.13
C TYR A 45 6.96 -10.87 12.60
N THR A 46 6.31 -9.94 11.92
CA THR A 46 6.28 -9.91 10.47
C THR A 46 7.69 -9.69 9.88
N ASN A 47 8.51 -8.88 10.55
CA ASN A 47 9.91 -8.73 10.18
C ASN A 47 10.69 -10.05 10.31
N SER A 48 10.42 -10.83 11.35
CA SER A 48 11.05 -12.15 11.53
C SER A 48 10.67 -13.17 10.44
N LEU A 49 9.52 -12.97 9.79
CA LEU A 49 9.06 -13.75 8.64
C LEU A 49 9.69 -13.29 7.32
N GLY A 50 10.55 -12.28 7.33
CA GLY A 50 11.21 -11.73 6.15
C GLY A 50 10.46 -10.59 5.46
N TYR A 51 9.45 -10.02 6.12
CA TYR A 51 8.66 -8.94 5.56
C TYR A 51 9.07 -7.58 6.11
N ARG A 52 9.04 -6.59 5.24
CA ARG A 52 9.15 -5.19 5.62
C ARG A 52 7.75 -4.57 5.65
N THR A 53 7.39 -3.97 6.75
CA THR A 53 6.12 -3.25 6.88
C THR A 53 6.20 -1.90 6.17
N VAL A 54 5.21 -1.62 5.32
CA VAL A 54 5.11 -0.36 4.58
C VAL A 54 3.84 0.37 5.02
N MET A 55 4.02 1.59 5.48
CA MET A 55 2.95 2.53 5.75
C MET A 55 2.84 3.54 4.61
N TRP A 56 1.88 4.43 4.68
CA TRP A 56 1.62 5.42 3.63
C TRP A 56 1.54 6.83 4.21
N SER A 57 1.78 7.81 3.36
CA SER A 57 1.71 9.23 3.74
C SER A 57 0.62 10.00 3.00
N VAL A 58 0.10 9.44 1.91
CA VAL A 58 -0.96 10.07 1.10
C VAL A 58 -2.06 9.05 0.83
N ALA A 59 -3.28 9.38 1.21
CA ALA A 59 -4.46 8.57 0.95
C ALA A 59 -5.73 9.40 1.06
N TYR A 60 -6.83 8.87 0.58
CA TYR A 60 -8.16 9.39 0.83
C TYR A 60 -9.13 8.22 1.03
N ASP A 61 -10.38 8.48 1.37
CA ASP A 61 -11.36 7.44 1.71
C ASP A 61 -11.95 6.74 0.46
N ASP A 62 -11.07 6.22 -0.38
CA ASP A 62 -11.41 5.54 -1.64
C ASP A 62 -11.95 4.12 -1.45
N TRP A 63 -11.79 3.57 -0.28
CA TRP A 63 -12.23 2.22 0.09
C TRP A 63 -13.74 2.11 0.30
N ASP A 64 -14.43 3.24 0.47
CA ASP A 64 -15.87 3.27 0.74
C ASP A 64 -16.65 3.18 -0.58
N GLU A 65 -17.23 2.02 -0.84
CA GLU A 65 -17.99 1.77 -2.07
C GLU A 65 -19.24 2.67 -2.19
N LYS A 66 -19.70 3.24 -1.09
CA LYS A 66 -20.84 4.18 -1.07
C LYS A 66 -20.42 5.60 -1.46
N LYS A 67 -19.14 5.88 -1.50
CA LYS A 67 -18.57 7.19 -1.81
C LYS A 67 -17.84 7.21 -3.14
N GLN A 68 -18.44 6.65 -4.18
CA GLN A 68 -17.90 6.70 -5.53
C GLN A 68 -18.40 7.95 -6.27
N GLY A 69 -17.83 8.23 -7.46
CA GLY A 69 -18.17 9.41 -8.26
C GLY A 69 -17.47 10.68 -7.78
N ARG A 70 -16.34 10.56 -7.09
CA ARG A 70 -15.55 11.66 -6.53
C ARG A 70 -14.16 11.76 -7.17
N GLU A 71 -14.08 11.60 -8.49
CA GLU A 71 -12.81 11.60 -9.20
C GLU A 71 -12.00 12.88 -8.94
N SER A 72 -12.64 14.04 -9.08
CA SER A 72 -11.99 15.34 -8.82
C SER A 72 -11.49 15.46 -7.38
N TYR A 73 -12.28 15.00 -6.42
CA TYR A 73 -11.91 15.01 -5.01
C TYR A 73 -10.69 14.14 -4.74
N GLY A 74 -10.69 12.89 -5.24
CA GLY A 74 -9.58 11.96 -5.07
C GLY A 74 -8.30 12.47 -5.72
N LYS A 75 -8.39 12.94 -6.95
CA LYS A 75 -7.27 13.54 -7.67
C LYS A 75 -6.67 14.73 -6.92
N THR A 76 -7.50 15.66 -6.47
CA THR A 76 -7.07 16.83 -5.71
C THR A 76 -6.39 16.44 -4.42
N LYS A 77 -6.94 15.48 -3.67
CA LYS A 77 -6.35 15.00 -2.42
C LYS A 77 -4.94 14.43 -2.62
N ILE A 78 -4.73 13.68 -3.70
CA ILE A 78 -3.42 13.12 -4.00
C ILE A 78 -2.45 14.23 -4.42
N ILE A 79 -2.83 15.07 -5.39
CA ILE A 79 -1.94 16.07 -5.96
C ILE A 79 -1.53 17.14 -4.94
N GLU A 80 -2.45 17.57 -4.08
CA GLU A 80 -2.15 18.59 -3.06
C GLU A 80 -1.27 18.08 -1.92
N ASN A 81 -1.20 16.77 -1.71
CA ASN A 81 -0.48 16.17 -0.59
C ASN A 81 0.78 15.41 -0.99
N VAL A 82 1.08 15.29 -2.27
CA VAL A 82 2.30 14.60 -2.73
C VAL A 82 3.54 15.38 -2.27
N HIS A 83 4.57 14.65 -1.89
CA HIS A 83 5.84 15.18 -1.41
C HIS A 83 6.98 14.21 -1.73
N ASN A 84 8.22 14.63 -1.52
CA ASN A 84 9.37 13.75 -1.67
C ASN A 84 9.27 12.59 -0.68
N GLY A 85 9.45 11.38 -1.18
CA GLY A 85 9.32 10.17 -0.36
C GLY A 85 7.89 9.74 -0.08
N ALA A 86 6.91 10.31 -0.76
CA ALA A 86 5.49 9.93 -0.58
C ALA A 86 5.26 8.46 -0.93
N VAL A 87 4.51 7.78 -0.08
CA VAL A 87 3.90 6.48 -0.38
C VAL A 87 2.40 6.70 -0.47
N ILE A 88 1.86 6.47 -1.65
CA ILE A 88 0.44 6.73 -1.95
C ILE A 88 -0.33 5.42 -1.85
N LEU A 89 -1.35 5.38 -1.00
CA LEU A 89 -2.25 4.25 -0.85
C LEU A 89 -3.51 4.46 -1.68
N LEU A 90 -3.76 3.55 -2.62
CA LEU A 90 -4.97 3.52 -3.43
C LEU A 90 -5.56 2.11 -3.43
N HIS A 91 -6.89 2.02 -3.30
CA HIS A 91 -7.59 0.74 -3.31
C HIS A 91 -8.05 0.36 -4.73
N SER A 92 -7.86 -0.90 -5.08
CA SER A 92 -8.17 -1.42 -6.43
C SER A 92 -9.66 -1.61 -6.67
N ASN A 93 -10.49 -1.63 -5.63
CA ASN A 93 -11.95 -1.71 -5.77
C ASN A 93 -12.61 -0.35 -6.06
N SER A 94 -11.84 0.73 -6.08
CA SER A 94 -12.35 2.08 -6.36
C SER A 94 -12.39 2.31 -7.88
N LYS A 95 -13.60 2.56 -8.41
CA LYS A 95 -13.79 2.96 -9.79
C LYS A 95 -13.17 4.34 -10.05
N ASP A 96 -13.26 5.25 -9.08
CA ASP A 96 -12.65 6.58 -9.17
C ASP A 96 -11.14 6.47 -9.38
N ASN A 97 -10.46 5.63 -8.61
CA ASN A 97 -9.02 5.40 -8.75
C ASN A 97 -8.67 4.86 -10.14
N CYS A 98 -9.45 3.93 -10.66
CA CYS A 98 -9.25 3.41 -12.00
C CYS A 98 -9.29 4.54 -13.06
N ASN A 99 -10.23 5.46 -12.90
CA ASN A 99 -10.43 6.55 -13.86
C ASN A 99 -9.40 7.67 -13.74
N ILE A 100 -8.88 7.94 -12.54
CA ILE A 100 -7.94 9.06 -12.30
C ILE A 100 -6.47 8.66 -12.32
N LEU A 101 -6.14 7.37 -12.21
CA LEU A 101 -4.76 6.91 -12.00
C LEU A 101 -3.79 7.43 -13.07
N ASN A 102 -4.15 7.34 -14.33
CA ASN A 102 -3.29 7.81 -15.42
C ASN A 102 -3.02 9.30 -15.33
N ASP A 103 -4.05 10.10 -15.06
CA ASP A 103 -3.92 11.56 -14.92
C ASP A 103 -3.09 11.94 -13.70
N VAL A 104 -3.28 11.24 -12.58
CA VAL A 104 -2.47 11.45 -11.36
C VAL A 104 -1.00 11.18 -11.64
N ILE A 105 -0.69 10.06 -12.29
CA ILE A 105 0.70 9.73 -12.63
C ILE A 105 1.32 10.81 -13.51
N LYS A 106 0.61 11.27 -14.54
CA LYS A 106 1.09 12.32 -15.44
C LYS A 106 1.31 13.64 -14.71
N GLU A 107 0.37 14.07 -13.88
CA GLU A 107 0.48 15.34 -13.15
C GLU A 107 1.61 15.31 -12.12
N VAL A 108 1.76 14.22 -11.38
CA VAL A 108 2.85 14.08 -10.40
C VAL A 108 4.22 14.13 -11.12
N LYS A 109 4.35 13.48 -12.26
CA LYS A 109 5.57 13.59 -13.08
C LYS A 109 5.81 15.01 -13.58
N ASN A 110 4.76 15.70 -14.01
CA ASN A 110 4.87 17.10 -14.47
C ASN A 110 5.27 18.06 -13.34
N MET A 111 4.99 17.70 -12.08
CA MET A 111 5.44 18.46 -10.91
C MET A 111 6.93 18.24 -10.57
N GLY A 112 7.61 17.38 -11.31
CA GLY A 112 9.02 17.07 -11.11
C GLY A 112 9.32 15.86 -10.27
N TYR A 113 8.29 15.09 -9.87
CA TYR A 113 8.49 13.85 -9.12
C TYR A 113 8.79 12.67 -10.03
N GLU A 114 9.51 11.71 -9.50
CA GLU A 114 9.79 10.43 -10.14
C GLU A 114 9.13 9.30 -9.36
N PHE A 115 8.51 8.36 -10.05
CA PHE A 115 7.96 7.16 -9.42
C PHE A 115 9.02 6.08 -9.32
N LYS A 116 9.09 5.44 -8.16
CA LYS A 116 9.98 4.31 -7.90
C LYS A 116 9.22 3.17 -7.25
N SER A 117 9.78 1.97 -7.33
CA SER A 117 9.23 0.81 -6.63
C SER A 117 9.65 0.81 -5.15
N LEU A 118 8.98 -0.01 -4.34
CA LEU A 118 9.37 -0.20 -2.95
C LEU A 118 10.79 -0.79 -2.81
N ASP A 119 11.27 -1.54 -3.81
CA ASP A 119 12.62 -2.08 -3.83
C ASP A 119 13.70 -1.01 -3.91
N ASP A 120 13.35 0.18 -4.39
CA ASP A 120 14.26 1.32 -4.50
C ASP A 120 14.44 2.07 -3.17
N PHE A 121 13.65 1.76 -2.13
CA PHE A 121 13.86 2.32 -0.81
C PHE A 121 15.21 1.85 -0.25
N GLN A 122 16.05 2.82 0.11
CA GLN A 122 17.33 2.53 0.71
C GLN A 122 17.16 2.00 2.13
N ASN A 123 17.93 0.98 2.45
CA ASN A 123 18.04 0.46 3.81
C ASN A 123 19.03 1.33 4.60
N ASN A 124 18.54 2.40 5.12
CA ASN A 124 19.36 3.25 5.99
C ASN A 124 19.06 2.96 7.46
#